data_a22125525e20d940bf71b2ecd9656f74
#
_entry.id   a22125525e20d940bf71b2ecd9656f74
#
_cell.length_a   1.000
_cell.length_b   1.000
_cell.length_c   1.000
_cell.angle_alpha   90.00
_cell.angle_beta   90.00
_cell.angle_gamma   90.00
#
_symmetry.space_group_name_H-M   'P 1'
#
loop_
_entity.id
_entity.type
_entity.pdbx_description
1 polymer ?
#
loop_
_entity_poly.entity_id
_entity_poly.type
_entity_poly.pdbx_seq_one_letter_code
_entity_poly.pdbx_strand_id
1 'polypeptide(L)'
;VADWPGGGRDYGGPSPIGPNDPPQSSPYNPPSAPFGAPLQPPTVETNWPPQPGWNPSVGQPGPPQQAVPGPYQPYPPQPGPGWQQPPPGGGWPPGQQFGPPARNRKPLIITLISGAAVLVVVGIVLAITLTGSGGDDSGKGSAGDVVKGYLEALAKGDAERALSYSDDQPASKEFLTDDILKKQIDKWPITNIRILNDDTSASEIGFGSVHVAANFGDKSSDVTLQMKKNNGKWRLDTAAIKLTPSPGGQNNEAAQTVTIFGKPISGGTAYVFPGWVDFGSSNPYLTVKAQPLLLDSLTSYSPWVQATYDLNDAGNKAITDAITAAYASCQASHLMAPPPPCPVSLRDSDVVEGTVNWGPADLSQVKISNFSEYSLEALFSGEVTIQVTAKGTGGGDQVGPLTPYISGTADMAKTPPALDFS
;
A
#
# COMPACT_ATOMS: atom_id res chain seq x y z
N VAL A 1 25.16 27.13 -63.52
CA VAL A 1 25.10 26.36 -64.81
C VAL A 1 24.81 24.93 -64.41
N ALA A 2 23.59 24.52 -64.61
CA ALA A 2 23.08 23.24 -65.06
C ALA A 2 21.64 23.06 -64.60
N ASP A 3 20.76 23.18 -65.51
CA ASP A 3 19.33 22.85 -65.49
C ASP A 3 19.08 21.40 -65.23
N TRP A 4 17.99 21.11 -64.50
CA TRP A 4 17.24 19.85 -64.63
C TRP A 4 15.75 20.12 -64.67
N PRO A 5 15.02 19.48 -65.62
CA PRO A 5 13.63 19.78 -65.89
C PRO A 5 12.67 18.95 -65.04
N GLY A 6 11.47 19.50 -64.89
CA GLY A 6 10.36 19.06 -64.07
C GLY A 6 9.69 17.76 -64.46
N GLY A 7 8.87 17.30 -63.51
CA GLY A 7 7.90 16.22 -63.64
C GLY A 7 6.87 16.37 -62.56
N GLY A 8 5.81 17.10 -62.84
CA GLY A 8 4.66 17.22 -61.98
C GLY A 8 3.85 15.92 -61.91
N ARG A 9 3.41 15.56 -60.71
CA ARG A 9 2.24 14.72 -60.48
C ARG A 9 1.39 15.40 -59.41
N ASP A 10 0.27 15.92 -59.87
CA ASP A 10 -0.82 16.39 -59.01
C ASP A 10 -1.35 15.22 -58.20
N TYR A 11 -1.21 15.30 -56.88
CA TYR A 11 -2.05 14.57 -55.94
C TYR A 11 -3.01 15.59 -55.31
N GLY A 12 -4.26 15.55 -55.77
CA GLY A 12 -5.39 16.26 -55.17
C GLY A 12 -5.56 15.86 -53.71
N GLY A 13 -5.21 16.75 -52.78
CA GLY A 13 -5.57 16.63 -51.37
C GLY A 13 -6.99 17.14 -51.15
N PRO A 14 -7.73 16.57 -50.20
CA PRO A 14 -9.09 17.04 -49.90
C PRO A 14 -9.06 18.44 -49.29
N SER A 15 -9.98 19.29 -49.73
CA SER A 15 -10.19 20.66 -49.24
C SER A 15 -10.60 20.70 -47.79
N PRO A 16 -10.25 21.74 -47.02
CA PRO A 16 -10.66 21.88 -45.64
C PRO A 16 -12.16 22.18 -45.53
N ILE A 17 -12.83 21.41 -44.65
CA ILE A 17 -14.25 21.55 -44.33
C ILE A 17 -14.44 22.82 -43.45
N GLY A 18 -15.36 23.70 -43.86
CA GLY A 18 -15.72 24.94 -43.14
C GLY A 18 -16.61 24.64 -41.92
N PRO A 19 -16.71 25.57 -40.95
CA PRO A 19 -17.29 25.32 -39.62
C PRO A 19 -18.83 25.25 -39.55
N ASN A 20 -19.58 25.07 -40.62
CA ASN A 20 -21.05 25.15 -40.61
C ASN A 20 -21.80 24.02 -41.34
N ASP A 21 -21.19 22.85 -41.55
CA ASP A 21 -21.94 21.75 -42.14
C ASP A 21 -22.48 20.79 -41.06
N PRO A 22 -23.80 20.40 -41.15
CA PRO A 22 -24.39 19.44 -40.22
C PRO A 22 -23.86 18.03 -40.49
N PRO A 23 -23.80 17.14 -39.49
CA PRO A 23 -23.24 15.81 -39.65
C PRO A 23 -24.09 14.95 -40.61
N GLN A 24 -23.49 14.49 -41.70
CA GLN A 24 -24.08 13.51 -42.59
C GLN A 24 -24.11 12.14 -41.93
N SER A 25 -25.31 11.63 -41.69
CA SER A 25 -25.57 10.26 -41.27
C SER A 25 -25.30 9.27 -42.39
N SER A 26 -24.34 8.41 -42.20
CA SER A 26 -24.04 7.28 -43.06
C SER A 26 -25.10 6.17 -42.88
N PRO A 27 -25.72 5.65 -43.94
CA PRO A 27 -26.62 4.53 -43.79
C PRO A 27 -25.84 3.20 -43.83
N TYR A 28 -25.52 2.68 -42.64
CA TYR A 28 -25.08 1.30 -42.54
C TYR A 28 -26.29 0.41 -42.30
N ASN A 29 -26.69 -0.35 -43.30
CA ASN A 29 -27.76 -1.32 -43.23
C ASN A 29 -27.14 -2.72 -43.06
N PRO A 30 -27.27 -3.39 -41.89
CA PRO A 30 -26.86 -4.79 -41.77
C PRO A 30 -27.93 -5.70 -42.40
N PRO A 31 -27.54 -6.80 -43.06
CA PRO A 31 -28.51 -7.75 -43.63
C PRO A 31 -29.24 -8.50 -42.51
N SER A 32 -30.57 -8.56 -42.66
CA SER A 32 -31.49 -9.30 -41.80
C SER A 32 -31.24 -10.81 -41.92
N ALA A 33 -30.86 -11.47 -40.82
CA ALA A 33 -30.85 -12.91 -40.68
C ALA A 33 -32.19 -13.40 -40.08
N PRO A 34 -32.73 -14.54 -40.52
CA PRO A 34 -34.02 -15.03 -40.04
C PRO A 34 -33.93 -15.62 -38.65
N PHE A 35 -34.98 -15.42 -37.85
CA PHE A 35 -35.18 -16.03 -36.54
C PHE A 35 -35.14 -17.57 -36.65
N GLY A 36 -34.11 -18.20 -36.05
CA GLY A 36 -34.01 -19.64 -35.84
C GLY A 36 -34.00 -19.95 -34.35
N ALA A 37 -34.65 -21.01 -33.97
CA ALA A 37 -34.98 -21.52 -32.68
C ALA A 37 -33.79 -21.59 -31.64
N PRO A 38 -34.06 -21.67 -30.32
CA PRO A 38 -33.03 -21.67 -29.28
C PRO A 38 -32.15 -22.90 -29.37
N LEU A 39 -30.83 -22.67 -29.45
CA LEU A 39 -29.79 -23.70 -29.40
C LEU A 39 -29.69 -24.28 -27.98
N GLN A 40 -29.92 -25.57 -27.87
CA GLN A 40 -29.59 -26.35 -26.68
C GLN A 40 -28.07 -26.42 -26.54
N PRO A 41 -27.54 -26.39 -25.30
CA PRO A 41 -26.09 -26.56 -25.06
C PRO A 41 -25.66 -27.98 -25.40
N PRO A 42 -24.44 -28.18 -25.94
CA PRO A 42 -23.93 -29.51 -26.27
C PRO A 42 -23.69 -30.32 -24.98
N THR A 43 -24.30 -31.50 -24.90
CA THR A 43 -23.98 -32.54 -23.93
C THR A 43 -22.63 -33.14 -24.31
N VAL A 44 -21.61 -32.90 -23.49
CA VAL A 44 -20.33 -33.59 -23.58
C VAL A 44 -20.47 -34.92 -22.84
N GLU A 45 -20.56 -36.03 -23.58
CA GLU A 45 -20.40 -37.37 -23.04
C GLU A 45 -18.93 -37.58 -22.67
N THR A 46 -18.58 -37.48 -21.38
CA THR A 46 -17.29 -37.91 -20.86
C THR A 46 -17.38 -39.37 -20.45
N ASN A 47 -16.81 -40.22 -21.29
CA ASN A 47 -16.63 -41.62 -21.05
C ASN A 47 -15.44 -41.82 -20.09
N TRP A 48 -15.72 -42.03 -18.78
CA TRP A 48 -14.73 -42.42 -17.80
C TRP A 48 -14.87 -43.91 -17.46
N PRO A 49 -13.79 -44.69 -17.33
CA PRO A 49 -13.87 -46.08 -16.92
C PRO A 49 -14.28 -46.17 -15.44
N PRO A 50 -14.99 -47.26 -15.03
CA PRO A 50 -15.53 -47.41 -13.68
C PRO A 50 -14.42 -47.64 -12.64
N GLN A 51 -14.44 -46.83 -11.58
CA GLN A 51 -13.65 -47.08 -10.37
C GLN A 51 -14.35 -48.10 -9.47
N PRO A 52 -13.63 -48.98 -8.78
CA PRO A 52 -14.22 -50.01 -7.92
C PRO A 52 -14.65 -49.44 -6.56
N GLY A 53 -15.90 -49.68 -6.23
CA GLY A 53 -16.45 -49.98 -4.93
C GLY A 53 -16.29 -48.96 -3.78
N TRP A 54 -17.25 -48.06 -3.64
CA TRP A 54 -17.61 -47.52 -2.34
C TRP A 54 -19.11 -47.66 -2.11
N ASN A 55 -19.45 -48.31 -1.01
CA ASN A 55 -20.80 -48.61 -0.59
C ASN A 55 -21.36 -47.45 0.27
N PRO A 56 -22.42 -46.74 -0.10
CA PRO A 56 -22.99 -45.71 0.77
C PRO A 56 -24.19 -46.29 1.53
N SER A 57 -23.95 -46.61 2.78
CA SER A 57 -25.03 -46.75 3.76
C SER A 57 -24.71 -45.79 4.89
N VAL A 58 -25.32 -44.63 4.90
CA VAL A 58 -25.82 -43.87 6.06
C VAL A 58 -26.52 -42.61 5.57
N GLY A 59 -27.76 -42.46 5.93
CA GLY A 59 -28.75 -41.40 6.05
C GLY A 59 -28.47 -39.98 5.51
N GLN A 60 -29.31 -39.52 4.61
CA GLN A 60 -29.47 -38.11 4.27
C GLN A 60 -29.93 -37.29 5.49
N PRO A 61 -29.32 -36.14 5.82
CA PRO A 61 -29.91 -35.16 6.69
C PRO A 61 -30.91 -34.31 5.89
N GLY A 62 -32.13 -34.21 6.41
CA GLY A 62 -33.17 -33.34 5.88
C GLY A 62 -32.85 -31.81 6.10
N PRO A 63 -33.63 -30.91 5.45
CA PRO A 63 -33.38 -29.48 5.52
C PRO A 63 -33.56 -28.93 6.95
N PRO A 64 -32.82 -27.89 7.34
CA PRO A 64 -32.87 -27.33 8.68
C PRO A 64 -34.22 -26.67 8.93
N GLN A 65 -34.93 -27.17 9.95
CA GLN A 65 -36.14 -26.54 10.51
C GLN A 65 -35.72 -25.31 11.32
N GLN A 66 -36.38 -24.21 11.09
CA GLN A 66 -36.28 -22.97 11.88
C GLN A 66 -36.67 -23.26 13.35
N ALA A 67 -35.73 -23.00 14.25
CA ALA A 67 -35.95 -23.09 15.69
C ALA A 67 -36.75 -21.88 16.19
N VAL A 68 -37.87 -22.16 16.85
CA VAL A 68 -38.68 -21.20 17.59
C VAL A 68 -37.95 -20.82 18.88
N PRO A 69 -37.88 -19.52 19.28
CA PRO A 69 -37.23 -19.13 20.53
C PRO A 69 -38.03 -19.61 21.75
N GLY A 70 -37.42 -20.47 22.57
CA GLY A 70 -37.93 -20.82 23.90
C GLY A 70 -37.45 -19.83 24.97
N PRO A 71 -38.14 -19.77 26.14
CA PRO A 71 -37.89 -18.76 27.14
C PRO A 71 -36.53 -18.89 27.81
N TYR A 72 -35.89 -17.73 28.01
CA TYR A 72 -34.59 -17.57 28.67
C TYR A 72 -34.56 -18.15 30.09
N GLN A 73 -33.68 -19.11 30.35
CA GLN A 73 -33.23 -19.43 31.71
C GLN A 73 -31.95 -18.70 32.02
N PRO A 74 -31.78 -18.08 33.20
CA PRO A 74 -30.57 -17.42 33.59
C PRO A 74 -29.47 -18.43 33.95
N TYR A 75 -28.31 -18.25 33.33
CA TYR A 75 -27.08 -19.00 33.65
C TYR A 75 -26.53 -18.55 35.01
N PRO A 76 -26.00 -19.48 35.85
CA PRO A 76 -25.29 -19.11 37.06
C PRO A 76 -23.92 -18.49 36.70
N PRO A 77 -23.45 -17.51 37.52
CA PRO A 77 -22.18 -16.81 37.25
C PRO A 77 -20.96 -17.75 37.39
N GLN A 78 -20.10 -17.74 36.39
CA GLN A 78 -18.78 -18.39 36.48
C GLN A 78 -17.88 -17.64 37.47
N PRO A 79 -17.09 -18.32 38.30
CA PRO A 79 -16.09 -17.69 39.16
C PRO A 79 -14.94 -17.13 38.33
N GLY A 80 -14.69 -15.83 38.45
CA GLY A 80 -13.53 -15.15 37.90
C GLY A 80 -12.22 -15.58 38.58
N PRO A 81 -11.07 -15.44 37.90
CA PRO A 81 -9.77 -15.77 38.47
C PRO A 81 -9.45 -14.87 39.68
N GLY A 82 -9.23 -15.51 40.81
CA GLY A 82 -8.98 -14.86 42.10
C GLY A 82 -7.73 -13.99 42.11
N TRP A 83 -7.91 -12.76 42.54
CA TRP A 83 -6.84 -11.89 42.96
C TRP A 83 -6.27 -12.42 44.29
N GLN A 84 -5.00 -12.85 44.31
CA GLN A 84 -4.30 -13.20 45.55
C GLN A 84 -3.98 -11.91 46.31
N GLN A 85 -4.53 -11.80 47.51
CA GLN A 85 -4.15 -10.75 48.47
C GLN A 85 -2.73 -11.01 49.00
N PRO A 86 -1.88 -9.97 49.14
CA PRO A 86 -0.62 -10.08 49.83
C PRO A 86 -0.85 -10.18 51.35
N PRO A 87 0.01 -10.91 52.08
CA PRO A 87 -0.12 -11.11 53.53
C PRO A 87 0.20 -9.83 54.33
N PRO A 88 -0.44 -9.62 55.51
CA PRO A 88 -0.17 -8.47 56.37
C PRO A 88 1.02 -8.76 57.29
N GLY A 89 1.90 -7.77 57.43
CA GLY A 89 2.81 -7.68 58.57
C GLY A 89 4.29 -7.67 58.26
N GLY A 90 4.92 -6.51 58.43
CA GLY A 90 6.37 -6.35 58.46
C GLY A 90 6.75 -4.87 58.56
N GLY A 91 7.06 -4.44 59.78
CA GLY A 91 7.29 -3.07 60.21
C GLY A 91 8.44 -2.33 59.46
N TRP A 92 8.29 -1.04 59.37
CA TRP A 92 9.29 -0.09 58.88
C TRP A 92 10.38 0.15 59.95
N PRO A 93 11.67 0.11 59.57
CA PRO A 93 12.72 0.73 60.42
C PRO A 93 12.89 2.20 60.03
N PRO A 94 13.26 3.08 60.98
CA PRO A 94 13.36 4.51 60.80
C PRO A 94 14.72 4.94 60.23
N GLY A 95 14.67 5.91 59.32
CA GLY A 95 15.70 6.90 59.11
C GLY A 95 16.91 6.51 58.28
N GLN A 96 16.90 6.88 56.99
CA GLN A 96 18.16 7.19 56.28
C GLN A 96 18.04 8.51 55.52
N GLN A 97 19.06 9.34 55.73
CA GLN A 97 19.27 10.68 55.25
C GLN A 97 19.30 10.76 53.72
N PHE A 98 18.70 11.84 53.18
CA PHE A 98 18.82 12.22 51.77
C PHE A 98 20.26 12.64 51.43
N GLY A 99 20.95 11.85 50.61
CA GLY A 99 22.20 12.21 49.96
C GLY A 99 21.92 12.95 48.63
N PRO A 100 22.86 13.80 48.14
CA PRO A 100 22.66 14.61 46.92
C PRO A 100 22.51 13.79 45.64
N PRO A 101 21.83 14.32 44.60
CA PRO A 101 21.45 13.55 43.41
C PRO A 101 22.66 13.08 42.60
N ALA A 102 22.72 11.79 42.35
CA ALA A 102 23.74 11.17 41.53
C ALA A 102 23.60 11.65 40.06
N ARG A 103 24.70 12.20 39.56
CA ARG A 103 24.91 12.67 38.21
C ARG A 103 24.66 11.55 37.18
N ASN A 104 23.67 11.73 36.30
CA ASN A 104 23.29 10.80 35.22
C ASN A 104 24.47 10.46 34.28
N ARG A 105 25.00 9.24 34.38
CA ARG A 105 26.03 8.68 33.47
C ARG A 105 25.39 7.82 32.37
N LYS A 106 24.29 8.28 31.74
CA LYS A 106 23.59 7.52 30.68
C LYS A 106 24.00 7.76 29.23
N PRO A 107 24.88 8.69 28.82
CA PRO A 107 25.26 8.76 27.40
C PRO A 107 26.38 7.80 26.94
N LEU A 108 27.13 7.16 27.89
CA LEU A 108 28.31 6.38 27.47
C LEU A 108 28.03 4.92 27.09
N ILE A 109 26.86 4.37 27.49
CA ILE A 109 26.48 2.98 27.15
C ILE A 109 25.88 2.90 25.74
N ILE A 110 25.19 3.96 25.27
CA ILE A 110 24.56 3.97 23.91
C ILE A 110 25.62 4.04 22.82
N THR A 111 26.75 4.75 23.06
CA THR A 111 27.86 4.82 22.11
C THR A 111 28.68 3.52 22.02
N LEU A 112 28.69 2.71 23.08
CA LEU A 112 29.40 1.41 23.06
C LEU A 112 28.59 0.32 22.33
N ILE A 113 27.25 0.36 22.41
CA ILE A 113 26.39 -0.61 21.69
C ILE A 113 26.40 -0.33 20.20
N SER A 114 26.39 0.94 19.78
CA SER A 114 26.50 1.30 18.35
C SER A 114 27.89 0.98 17.77
N GLY A 115 28.95 1.12 18.56
CA GLY A 115 30.31 0.75 18.15
C GLY A 115 30.49 -0.77 17.99
N ALA A 116 29.88 -1.58 18.86
CA ALA A 116 29.96 -3.03 18.75
C ALA A 116 29.19 -3.58 17.54
N ALA A 117 28.02 -2.99 17.21
CA ALA A 117 27.25 -3.38 16.03
C ALA A 117 28.01 -3.06 14.72
N VAL A 118 28.67 -1.90 14.63
CA VAL A 118 29.50 -1.52 13.48
C VAL A 118 30.74 -2.43 13.35
N LEU A 119 31.39 -2.79 14.47
CA LEU A 119 32.53 -3.71 14.42
C LEU A 119 32.14 -5.13 14.04
N VAL A 120 30.95 -5.61 14.41
CA VAL A 120 30.45 -6.93 13.97
C VAL A 120 30.17 -6.91 12.46
N VAL A 121 29.54 -5.86 11.93
CA VAL A 121 29.28 -5.71 10.50
C VAL A 121 30.61 -5.58 9.71
N VAL A 122 31.54 -4.78 10.19
CA VAL A 122 32.89 -4.66 9.59
C VAL A 122 33.67 -5.98 9.70
N GLY A 123 33.55 -6.71 10.80
CA GLY A 123 34.18 -8.03 10.98
C GLY A 123 33.60 -9.09 10.02
N ILE A 124 32.32 -9.09 9.78
CA ILE A 124 31.67 -9.99 8.81
C ILE A 124 32.06 -9.61 7.39
N VAL A 125 32.10 -8.33 7.04
CA VAL A 125 32.55 -7.85 5.73
C VAL A 125 34.02 -8.20 5.49
N LEU A 126 34.90 -8.05 6.49
CA LEU A 126 36.32 -8.43 6.38
C LEU A 126 36.52 -9.95 6.26
N ALA A 127 35.74 -10.76 6.95
CA ALA A 127 35.80 -12.23 6.83
C ALA A 127 35.35 -12.72 5.45
N ILE A 128 34.41 -12.03 4.81
CA ILE A 128 33.93 -12.36 3.47
C ILE A 128 34.94 -11.92 2.38
N THR A 129 35.68 -10.81 2.60
CA THR A 129 36.68 -10.34 1.64
C THR A 129 37.97 -11.18 1.62
N LEU A 130 38.29 -11.93 2.70
CA LEU A 130 39.48 -12.78 2.78
C LEU A 130 39.33 -14.17 2.14
N THR A 131 38.07 -14.59 1.83
CA THR A 131 37.81 -15.88 1.17
C THR A 131 37.34 -15.77 -0.29
N GLY A 132 37.17 -14.55 -0.81
CA GLY A 132 36.71 -14.29 -2.17
C GLY A 132 37.86 -13.92 -3.11
N SER A 133 38.52 -14.91 -3.71
CA SER A 133 39.40 -14.71 -4.87
C SER A 133 38.57 -14.12 -6.03
N GLY A 134 38.88 -12.88 -6.43
CA GLY A 134 38.30 -12.23 -7.58
C GLY A 134 38.54 -12.99 -8.87
N GLY A 135 37.51 -13.54 -9.44
CA GLY A 135 37.47 -14.08 -10.78
C GLY A 135 36.06 -13.90 -11.31
N ASP A 136 35.96 -13.50 -12.56
CA ASP A 136 34.72 -13.30 -13.34
C ASP A 136 34.05 -14.67 -13.64
N ASP A 137 33.69 -15.40 -12.56
CA ASP A 137 33.19 -16.77 -12.58
C ASP A 137 31.66 -16.86 -12.26
N SER A 138 30.92 -15.80 -12.59
CA SER A 138 29.44 -15.89 -12.48
C SER A 138 28.91 -16.98 -13.42
N GLY A 139 28.57 -18.15 -12.83
CA GLY A 139 27.96 -19.27 -13.54
C GLY A 139 28.83 -20.49 -13.83
N LYS A 140 30.10 -20.52 -13.39
CA LYS A 140 30.91 -21.74 -13.32
C LYS A 140 30.71 -22.30 -11.89
N GLY A 141 30.00 -23.42 -11.77
CA GLY A 141 29.66 -24.06 -10.50
C GLY A 141 28.32 -24.77 -10.56
N SER A 142 27.86 -25.26 -9.43
CA SER A 142 26.51 -25.80 -9.30
C SER A 142 25.45 -24.68 -9.36
N ALA A 143 24.19 -25.02 -9.55
CA ALA A 143 23.10 -24.07 -9.48
C ALA A 143 23.04 -23.40 -8.08
N GLY A 144 23.34 -24.17 -7.02
CA GLY A 144 23.42 -23.67 -5.65
C GLY A 144 24.53 -22.64 -5.45
N ASP A 145 25.70 -22.80 -6.11
CA ASP A 145 26.79 -21.83 -6.04
C ASP A 145 26.39 -20.49 -6.68
N VAL A 146 25.61 -20.53 -7.76
CA VAL A 146 25.07 -19.33 -8.43
C VAL A 146 24.12 -18.59 -7.50
N VAL A 147 23.16 -19.28 -6.86
CA VAL A 147 22.23 -18.66 -5.90
C VAL A 147 22.97 -18.09 -4.70
N LYS A 148 23.95 -18.82 -4.16
CA LYS A 148 24.79 -18.34 -3.06
C LYS A 148 25.56 -17.09 -3.47
N GLY A 149 26.21 -17.09 -4.65
CA GLY A 149 26.94 -15.95 -5.18
C GLY A 149 26.06 -14.71 -5.39
N TYR A 150 24.83 -14.90 -5.86
CA TYR A 150 23.84 -13.84 -6.00
C TYR A 150 23.53 -13.20 -4.64
N LEU A 151 23.17 -14.01 -3.63
CA LEU A 151 22.85 -13.51 -2.29
C LEU A 151 24.04 -12.86 -1.61
N GLU A 152 25.25 -13.37 -1.83
CA GLU A 152 26.50 -12.75 -1.33
C GLU A 152 26.79 -11.41 -2.03
N ALA A 153 26.48 -11.27 -3.32
CA ALA A 153 26.59 -9.99 -4.03
C ALA A 153 25.59 -8.97 -3.47
N LEU A 154 24.34 -9.38 -3.24
CA LEU A 154 23.35 -8.54 -2.55
C LEU A 154 23.84 -8.12 -1.16
N ALA A 155 24.32 -9.08 -0.35
CA ALA A 155 24.81 -8.81 1.01
C ALA A 155 26.00 -7.84 1.06
N LYS A 156 26.78 -7.77 -0.02
CA LYS A 156 27.92 -6.84 -0.18
C LYS A 156 27.51 -5.47 -0.75
N GLY A 157 26.28 -5.31 -1.21
CA GLY A 157 25.81 -4.09 -1.86
C GLY A 157 26.34 -3.92 -3.29
N ASP A 158 26.70 -5.03 -3.97
CA ASP A 158 27.22 -5.07 -5.33
C ASP A 158 26.08 -5.39 -6.31
N ALA A 159 25.40 -4.34 -6.76
CA ALA A 159 24.21 -4.44 -7.59
C ALA A 159 24.52 -5.01 -8.99
N GLU A 160 25.61 -4.58 -9.60
CA GLU A 160 26.01 -5.05 -10.93
C GLU A 160 26.31 -6.54 -10.92
N ARG A 161 27.09 -6.99 -9.92
CA ARG A 161 27.38 -8.40 -9.74
C ARG A 161 26.12 -9.22 -9.47
N ALA A 162 25.21 -8.72 -8.65
CA ALA A 162 23.92 -9.39 -8.39
C ALA A 162 23.12 -9.59 -9.69
N LEU A 163 23.02 -8.55 -10.53
CA LEU A 163 22.33 -8.63 -11.82
C LEU A 163 23.03 -9.58 -12.80
N SER A 164 24.35 -9.77 -12.70
CA SER A 164 25.10 -10.66 -13.58
C SER A 164 24.76 -12.14 -13.40
N TYR A 165 24.06 -12.51 -12.35
CA TYR A 165 23.62 -13.90 -12.11
C TYR A 165 22.34 -14.30 -12.87
N SER A 166 21.69 -13.36 -13.59
CA SER A 166 20.58 -13.63 -14.50
C SER A 166 20.88 -13.12 -15.91
N ASP A 167 20.38 -13.83 -16.91
CA ASP A 167 20.42 -13.37 -18.31
C ASP A 167 19.24 -12.44 -18.61
N ASP A 168 18.14 -12.53 -17.84
CA ASP A 168 17.00 -11.61 -17.93
C ASP A 168 17.33 -10.30 -17.23
N GLN A 169 17.66 -9.29 -18.04
CA GLN A 169 18.02 -7.98 -17.52
C GLN A 169 16.78 -7.08 -17.39
N PRO A 170 16.62 -6.39 -16.23
CA PRO A 170 15.50 -5.49 -16.02
C PRO A 170 15.53 -4.33 -17.02
N ALA A 171 14.33 -3.91 -17.49
CA ALA A 171 14.18 -2.81 -18.44
C ALA A 171 14.61 -1.45 -17.86
N SER A 172 14.63 -1.32 -16.52
CA SER A 172 15.13 -0.15 -15.80
C SER A 172 15.99 -0.59 -14.63
N LYS A 173 17.11 0.11 -14.43
CA LYS A 173 18.00 -0.08 -13.29
C LYS A 173 17.93 1.07 -12.27
N GLU A 174 16.90 1.90 -12.33
CA GLU A 174 16.76 3.09 -11.48
C GLU A 174 16.89 2.80 -9.99
N PHE A 175 16.31 1.67 -9.53
CA PHE A 175 16.36 1.23 -8.13
C PHE A 175 17.32 0.05 -7.91
N LEU A 176 18.12 -0.33 -8.91
CA LEU A 176 19.06 -1.44 -8.89
C LEU A 176 20.51 -0.94 -8.90
N THR A 177 20.81 0.05 -8.06
CA THR A 177 22.13 0.64 -7.90
C THR A 177 22.75 0.23 -6.58
N ASP A 178 24.08 0.30 -6.48
CA ASP A 178 24.81 0.02 -5.23
C ASP A 178 24.32 0.90 -4.07
N ASP A 179 24.04 2.18 -4.34
CA ASP A 179 23.58 3.12 -3.30
C ASP A 179 22.22 2.73 -2.75
N ILE A 180 21.29 2.29 -3.60
CA ILE A 180 19.97 1.79 -3.17
C ILE A 180 20.13 0.46 -2.44
N LEU A 181 20.92 -0.46 -2.99
CA LEU A 181 21.14 -1.77 -2.36
C LEU A 181 21.83 -1.64 -0.99
N LYS A 182 22.76 -0.72 -0.82
CA LYS A 182 23.36 -0.40 0.49
C LYS A 182 22.32 0.08 1.49
N LYS A 183 21.38 0.96 1.09
CA LYS A 183 20.25 1.37 1.96
C LYS A 183 19.36 0.19 2.35
N GLN A 184 19.12 -0.75 1.43
CA GLN A 184 18.35 -1.96 1.72
C GLN A 184 19.03 -2.82 2.79
N ILE A 185 20.31 -3.14 2.62
CA ILE A 185 21.07 -4.00 3.53
C ILE A 185 21.41 -3.32 4.86
N ASP A 186 21.51 -2.01 4.90
CA ASP A 186 21.66 -1.24 6.15
C ASP A 186 20.41 -1.39 7.04
N LYS A 187 19.23 -1.51 6.45
CA LYS A 187 17.97 -1.73 7.17
C LYS A 187 17.72 -3.21 7.46
N TRP A 188 17.90 -4.06 6.47
CA TRP A 188 17.73 -5.51 6.57
C TRP A 188 18.99 -6.21 6.03
N PRO A 189 20.03 -6.43 6.87
CA PRO A 189 21.22 -7.18 6.49
C PRO A 189 20.86 -8.59 6.03
N ILE A 190 21.48 -9.04 4.94
CA ILE A 190 21.30 -10.40 4.43
C ILE A 190 22.29 -11.32 5.11
N THR A 191 21.80 -12.31 5.86
CA THR A 191 22.60 -13.23 6.67
C THR A 191 22.09 -14.66 6.58
N ASN A 192 22.81 -15.61 7.18
CA ASN A 192 22.41 -17.03 7.27
C ASN A 192 22.04 -17.65 5.91
N ILE A 193 22.78 -17.30 4.86
CA ILE A 193 22.58 -17.87 3.52
C ILE A 193 22.92 -19.37 3.54
N ARG A 194 21.93 -20.22 3.25
CA ARG A 194 22.07 -21.67 3.25
C ARG A 194 21.40 -22.26 2.02
N ILE A 195 22.14 -23.01 1.23
CA ILE A 195 21.60 -23.86 0.19
C ILE A 195 21.11 -25.14 0.86
N LEU A 196 19.83 -25.42 0.78
CA LEU A 196 19.18 -26.57 1.41
C LEU A 196 19.09 -27.76 0.45
N ASN A 197 18.85 -27.48 -0.83
CA ASN A 197 18.84 -28.47 -1.90
C ASN A 197 19.26 -27.82 -3.22
N ASP A 198 19.95 -28.57 -4.08
CA ASP A 198 20.38 -28.17 -5.42
C ASP A 198 19.92 -29.28 -6.39
N ASP A 199 18.71 -29.10 -6.95
CA ASP A 199 18.13 -30.07 -7.87
C ASP A 199 18.42 -29.69 -9.32
N THR A 200 19.36 -30.41 -9.89
CA THR A 200 19.78 -30.28 -11.29
C THR A 200 19.43 -31.51 -12.12
N SER A 201 18.45 -32.33 -11.67
CA SER A 201 18.02 -33.56 -12.37
C SER A 201 17.54 -33.27 -13.80
N ALA A 202 17.00 -32.09 -14.07
CA ALA A 202 16.58 -31.63 -15.40
C ALA A 202 17.66 -30.82 -16.15
N SER A 203 18.92 -30.92 -15.74
CA SER A 203 20.05 -30.13 -16.32
C SER A 203 20.30 -30.42 -17.81
N GLU A 204 19.95 -31.60 -18.29
CA GLU A 204 20.08 -31.97 -19.71
C GLU A 204 19.15 -31.17 -20.61
N ILE A 205 17.97 -30.77 -20.10
CA ILE A 205 17.01 -29.92 -20.81
C ILE A 205 17.13 -28.45 -20.40
N GLY A 206 18.16 -28.08 -19.64
CA GLY A 206 18.51 -26.69 -19.33
C GLY A 206 17.76 -26.08 -18.14
N PHE A 207 17.16 -26.90 -17.28
CA PHE A 207 16.43 -26.43 -16.09
C PHE A 207 16.98 -27.04 -14.80
N GLY A 208 16.75 -26.34 -13.70
CA GLY A 208 17.07 -26.78 -12.35
C GLY A 208 16.33 -25.93 -11.33
N SER A 209 16.42 -26.32 -10.07
CA SER A 209 15.89 -25.53 -8.97
C SER A 209 16.83 -25.59 -7.76
N VAL A 210 16.84 -24.52 -6.99
CA VAL A 210 17.64 -24.42 -5.78
C VAL A 210 16.75 -24.01 -4.62
N HIS A 211 16.67 -24.88 -3.61
CA HIS A 211 16.02 -24.57 -2.35
C HIS A 211 17.01 -23.83 -1.45
N VAL A 212 16.69 -22.59 -1.09
CA VAL A 212 17.57 -21.70 -0.35
C VAL A 212 16.82 -21.04 0.81
N ALA A 213 17.51 -20.90 1.93
CA ALA A 213 17.08 -20.07 3.05
C ALA A 213 18.08 -18.95 3.32
N ALA A 214 17.56 -17.76 3.63
CA ALA A 214 18.35 -16.59 4.03
C ALA A 214 17.52 -15.69 4.94
N ASN A 215 18.22 -14.90 5.79
CA ASN A 215 17.59 -13.89 6.61
C ASN A 215 17.79 -12.49 6.01
N PHE A 216 16.76 -11.67 6.11
CA PHE A 216 16.73 -10.25 5.73
C PHE A 216 16.36 -9.44 6.99
N GLY A 217 17.36 -8.98 7.75
CA GLY A 217 17.15 -8.43 9.09
C GLY A 217 16.52 -9.46 10.02
N ASP A 218 15.34 -9.15 10.52
CA ASP A 218 14.51 -10.01 11.41
C ASP A 218 13.60 -10.99 10.66
N LYS A 219 13.57 -10.92 9.33
CA LYS A 219 12.72 -11.75 8.47
C LYS A 219 13.51 -12.90 7.86
N SER A 220 12.91 -14.07 7.77
CA SER A 220 13.50 -15.21 7.08
C SER A 220 12.74 -15.50 5.78
N SER A 221 13.48 -15.84 4.75
CA SER A 221 12.96 -16.34 3.49
C SER A 221 13.46 -17.76 3.26
N ASP A 222 12.56 -18.64 2.86
CA ASP A 222 12.81 -20.06 2.60
C ASP A 222 12.02 -20.41 1.33
N VAL A 223 12.73 -20.59 0.20
CA VAL A 223 12.09 -20.67 -1.13
C VAL A 223 12.88 -21.52 -2.09
N THR A 224 12.21 -22.08 -3.08
CA THR A 224 12.83 -22.77 -4.21
C THR A 224 12.87 -21.82 -5.42
N LEU A 225 14.10 -21.41 -5.81
CA LEU A 225 14.35 -20.55 -6.96
C LEU A 225 14.53 -21.42 -8.23
N GLN A 226 13.95 -20.95 -9.32
CA GLN A 226 14.09 -21.59 -10.64
C GLN A 226 15.41 -21.17 -11.29
N MET A 227 16.08 -22.15 -11.90
CA MET A 227 17.38 -21.98 -12.55
C MET A 227 17.30 -22.37 -14.01
N LYS A 228 18.00 -21.65 -14.86
CA LYS A 228 18.18 -21.98 -16.27
C LYS A 228 19.66 -22.21 -16.57
N LYS A 229 19.94 -23.13 -17.49
CA LYS A 229 21.30 -23.43 -17.90
C LYS A 229 21.52 -22.98 -19.35
N ASN A 230 22.26 -21.90 -19.54
CA ASN A 230 22.56 -21.32 -20.83
C ASN A 230 24.06 -21.46 -21.13
N ASN A 231 24.44 -22.07 -22.29
CA ASN A 231 25.82 -22.26 -22.69
C ASN A 231 26.66 -22.95 -21.61
N GLY A 232 26.09 -23.95 -20.94
CA GLY A 232 26.75 -24.70 -19.87
C GLY A 232 26.86 -23.98 -18.53
N LYS A 233 26.35 -22.74 -18.40
CA LYS A 233 26.38 -21.94 -17.17
C LYS A 233 24.98 -21.85 -16.56
N TRP A 234 24.87 -22.03 -15.24
CA TRP A 234 23.65 -21.80 -14.50
C TRP A 234 23.37 -20.32 -14.33
N ARG A 235 22.08 -19.95 -14.39
CA ARG A 235 21.56 -18.60 -14.23
C ARG A 235 20.24 -18.63 -13.44
N LEU A 236 20.01 -17.61 -12.63
CA LEU A 236 18.68 -17.33 -12.09
C LEU A 236 17.72 -16.99 -13.23
N ASP A 237 16.45 -17.35 -13.09
CA ASP A 237 15.41 -16.92 -14.03
C ASP A 237 15.32 -15.38 -14.04
N THR A 238 15.28 -14.76 -12.86
CA THR A 238 15.40 -13.31 -12.70
C THR A 238 16.23 -12.96 -11.47
N ALA A 239 16.97 -11.85 -11.53
CA ALA A 239 17.75 -11.30 -10.41
C ALA A 239 17.07 -10.10 -9.73
N ALA A 240 15.91 -9.65 -10.24
CA ALA A 240 15.21 -8.50 -9.71
C ALA A 240 13.69 -8.73 -9.72
N ILE A 241 13.01 -8.20 -8.71
CA ILE A 241 11.57 -8.23 -8.59
C ILE A 241 10.99 -7.11 -9.45
N LYS A 242 10.07 -7.48 -10.35
CA LYS A 242 9.30 -6.52 -11.15
C LYS A 242 8.07 -6.07 -10.37
N LEU A 243 7.83 -4.76 -10.28
CA LEU A 243 6.72 -4.15 -9.54
C LEU A 243 5.91 -3.22 -10.43
N THR A 244 4.60 -3.26 -10.26
CA THR A 244 3.67 -2.26 -10.81
C THR A 244 2.85 -1.66 -9.66
N PRO A 245 2.40 -0.38 -9.74
CA PRO A 245 1.66 0.27 -8.65
C PRO A 245 0.35 -0.44 -8.30
N SER A 246 -0.38 -0.91 -9.30
CA SER A 246 -1.66 -1.57 -9.09
C SER A 246 -1.88 -2.72 -10.10
N PRO A 247 -2.78 -3.66 -9.80
CA PRO A 247 -3.25 -4.65 -10.78
C PRO A 247 -3.85 -3.96 -12.00
N GLY A 248 -3.54 -4.45 -13.19
CA GLY A 248 -4.10 -3.92 -14.44
C GLY A 248 -5.64 -3.90 -14.41
N GLY A 249 -6.23 -2.75 -14.73
CA GLY A 249 -7.68 -2.57 -14.84
C GLY A 249 -8.41 -2.12 -13.57
N GLN A 250 -7.72 -1.90 -12.44
CA GLN A 250 -8.31 -1.27 -11.26
C GLN A 250 -7.79 0.16 -11.11
N ASN A 251 -8.72 1.12 -11.10
CA ASN A 251 -8.41 2.51 -10.77
C ASN A 251 -8.26 2.61 -9.24
N ASN A 252 -7.06 2.39 -8.73
CA ASN A 252 -6.70 2.70 -7.35
C ASN A 252 -5.83 3.95 -7.38
N GLU A 253 -6.42 5.10 -7.05
CA GLU A 253 -5.73 6.40 -7.13
C GLU A 253 -4.60 6.50 -6.10
N ALA A 254 -4.76 5.91 -4.91
CA ALA A 254 -3.71 5.86 -3.92
C ALA A 254 -2.49 5.06 -4.42
N ALA A 255 -2.72 3.95 -5.12
CA ALA A 255 -1.65 3.15 -5.71
C ALA A 255 -0.85 3.93 -6.77
N GLN A 256 -1.47 4.88 -7.48
CA GLN A 256 -0.76 5.73 -8.44
C GLN A 256 0.20 6.72 -7.77
N THR A 257 0.03 6.98 -6.48
CA THR A 257 0.90 7.87 -5.70
C THR A 257 2.12 7.17 -5.11
N VAL A 258 2.23 5.85 -5.24
CA VAL A 258 3.32 5.06 -4.63
C VAL A 258 4.68 5.54 -5.09
N THR A 259 5.58 5.70 -4.12
CA THR A 259 6.99 5.97 -4.35
C THR A 259 7.85 4.84 -3.82
N ILE A 260 9.00 4.62 -4.46
CA ILE A 260 10.04 3.70 -4.03
C ILE A 260 11.30 4.53 -3.77
N PHE A 261 11.85 4.47 -2.54
CA PHE A 261 12.97 5.31 -2.10
C PHE A 261 12.75 6.80 -2.40
N GLY A 262 11.51 7.28 -2.18
CA GLY A 262 11.10 8.67 -2.39
C GLY A 262 10.89 9.08 -3.85
N LYS A 263 11.01 8.16 -4.81
CA LYS A 263 10.78 8.44 -6.24
C LYS A 263 9.50 7.77 -6.73
N PRO A 264 8.67 8.47 -7.53
CA PRO A 264 7.50 7.87 -8.16
C PRO A 264 7.91 6.74 -9.12
N ILE A 265 7.03 5.76 -9.30
CA ILE A 265 7.24 4.67 -10.26
C ILE A 265 7.02 5.19 -11.68
N SER A 266 8.09 5.57 -12.34
CA SER A 266 8.04 6.09 -13.72
C SER A 266 7.68 5.00 -14.72
N GLY A 267 6.77 5.28 -15.66
CA GLY A 267 6.36 4.31 -16.70
C GLY A 267 5.57 3.11 -16.17
N GLY A 268 5.04 3.18 -14.94
CA GLY A 268 4.17 2.16 -14.36
C GLY A 268 4.88 0.84 -14.00
N THR A 269 6.22 0.80 -14.03
CA THR A 269 6.98 -0.42 -13.68
C THR A 269 8.30 -0.03 -13.01
N ALA A 270 8.60 -0.68 -11.88
CA ALA A 270 9.88 -0.60 -11.19
C ALA A 270 10.52 -1.98 -11.04
N TYR A 271 11.84 -2.01 -10.84
CA TYR A 271 12.58 -3.23 -10.52
C TYR A 271 13.40 -2.97 -9.26
N VAL A 272 13.31 -3.89 -8.29
CA VAL A 272 14.02 -3.81 -7.01
C VAL A 272 14.67 -5.14 -6.67
N PHE A 273 15.73 -5.12 -5.86
CA PHE A 273 16.24 -6.35 -5.27
C PHE A 273 15.36 -6.82 -4.09
N PRO A 274 15.33 -8.15 -3.81
CA PRO A 274 14.69 -8.66 -2.60
C PRO A 274 15.34 -8.05 -1.35
N GLY A 275 14.52 -7.72 -0.36
CA GLY A 275 14.95 -7.09 0.88
C GLY A 275 14.02 -5.95 1.31
N TRP A 276 14.56 -5.03 2.10
CA TRP A 276 13.85 -3.84 2.52
C TRP A 276 13.65 -2.88 1.35
N VAL A 277 12.41 -2.43 1.17
CA VAL A 277 12.08 -1.39 0.21
C VAL A 277 11.36 -0.26 0.92
N ASP A 278 11.82 0.97 0.70
CA ASP A 278 11.19 2.17 1.25
C ASP A 278 10.00 2.55 0.36
N PHE A 279 8.81 2.08 0.76
CA PHE A 279 7.58 2.48 0.11
C PHE A 279 7.00 3.71 0.78
N GLY A 280 6.63 4.68 -0.02
CA GLY A 280 5.98 5.92 0.41
C GLY A 280 4.92 6.37 -0.58
N SER A 281 4.44 7.59 -0.40
CA SER A 281 3.46 8.24 -1.29
C SER A 281 3.96 9.60 -1.73
N SER A 282 3.70 9.98 -2.98
CA SER A 282 3.86 11.35 -3.46
C SER A 282 2.72 12.28 -2.97
N ASN A 283 1.61 11.70 -2.50
CA ASN A 283 0.57 12.45 -1.81
C ASN A 283 0.97 12.65 -0.34
N PRO A 284 1.12 13.90 0.16
CA PRO A 284 1.62 14.19 1.49
C PRO A 284 0.68 13.74 2.62
N TYR A 285 -0.57 13.42 2.30
CA TYR A 285 -1.60 13.04 3.24
C TYR A 285 -1.70 11.53 3.49
N LEU A 286 -0.95 10.72 2.72
CA LEU A 286 -1.04 9.27 2.78
C LEU A 286 0.17 8.63 3.45
N THR A 287 -0.08 7.50 4.09
CA THR A 287 0.93 6.50 4.47
C THR A 287 0.72 5.23 3.66
N VAL A 288 1.83 4.57 3.30
CA VAL A 288 1.82 3.32 2.54
C VAL A 288 2.45 2.23 3.39
N LYS A 289 1.75 1.12 3.55
CA LYS A 289 2.27 -0.08 4.24
C LYS A 289 2.26 -1.23 3.24
N ALA A 290 3.44 -1.59 2.73
CA ALA A 290 3.59 -2.66 1.77
C ALA A 290 4.09 -3.95 2.43
N GLN A 291 3.79 -5.09 1.78
CA GLN A 291 4.33 -6.39 2.18
C GLN A 291 5.85 -6.43 1.93
N PRO A 292 6.61 -7.14 2.78
CA PRO A 292 8.04 -7.37 2.55
C PRO A 292 8.28 -8.08 1.22
N LEU A 293 9.29 -7.63 0.49
CA LEU A 293 9.71 -8.25 -0.77
C LEU A 293 10.94 -9.13 -0.51
N LEU A 294 10.73 -10.42 -0.26
CA LEU A 294 11.79 -11.38 0.00
C LEU A 294 12.06 -12.24 -1.25
N LEU A 295 12.80 -13.35 -1.11
CA LEU A 295 13.17 -14.20 -2.24
C LEU A 295 11.98 -14.85 -2.96
N ASP A 296 10.89 -15.12 -2.24
CA ASP A 296 9.63 -15.61 -2.80
C ASP A 296 9.03 -14.66 -3.84
N SER A 297 9.29 -13.35 -3.69
CA SER A 297 8.86 -12.34 -4.66
C SER A 297 9.57 -12.45 -6.01
N LEU A 298 10.74 -13.10 -6.09
CA LEU A 298 11.40 -13.41 -7.38
C LEU A 298 10.65 -14.45 -8.19
N THR A 299 9.89 -15.33 -7.52
CA THR A 299 9.11 -16.41 -8.15
C THR A 299 7.63 -16.05 -8.31
N SER A 300 7.23 -14.88 -7.82
CA SER A 300 5.83 -14.45 -7.83
C SER A 300 5.40 -13.97 -9.22
N TYR A 301 4.23 -14.45 -9.66
CA TYR A 301 3.57 -13.97 -10.87
C TYR A 301 2.79 -12.66 -10.65
N SER A 302 2.74 -12.17 -9.42
CA SER A 302 1.99 -10.96 -9.05
C SER A 302 2.92 -9.74 -9.05
N PRO A 303 2.98 -8.97 -10.14
CA PRO A 303 3.94 -7.87 -10.27
C PRO A 303 3.50 -6.59 -9.55
N TRP A 304 2.36 -6.56 -8.87
CA TRP A 304 1.86 -5.34 -8.21
C TRP A 304 2.32 -5.23 -6.77
N VAL A 305 2.51 -4.00 -6.33
CA VAL A 305 2.80 -3.68 -4.94
C VAL A 305 1.60 -4.04 -4.07
N GLN A 306 1.77 -5.05 -3.20
CA GLN A 306 0.74 -5.40 -2.22
C GLN A 306 0.87 -4.44 -1.03
N ALA A 307 0.03 -3.42 -1.01
CA ALA A 307 0.06 -2.37 0.00
C ALA A 307 -1.35 -2.01 0.48
N THR A 308 -1.41 -1.43 1.67
CA THR A 308 -2.56 -0.71 2.21
C THR A 308 -2.23 0.77 2.30
N TYR A 309 -3.25 1.59 2.13
CA TYR A 309 -3.15 3.04 2.08
C TYR A 309 -4.06 3.61 3.14
N ASP A 310 -3.51 4.49 3.99
CA ASP A 310 -4.26 5.15 5.06
C ASP A 310 -3.92 6.64 5.07
N LEU A 311 -4.81 7.46 5.64
CA LEU A 311 -4.48 8.83 5.98
C LEU A 311 -3.41 8.84 7.08
N ASN A 312 -2.40 9.70 6.90
CA ASN A 312 -1.45 10.01 7.95
C ASN A 312 -1.96 11.17 8.84
N ASP A 313 -1.18 11.54 9.87
CA ASP A 313 -1.55 12.65 10.77
C ASP A 313 -1.70 13.98 10.03
N ALA A 314 -0.88 14.21 8.98
CA ALA A 314 -0.98 15.42 8.14
C ALA A 314 -2.29 15.43 7.33
N GLY A 315 -2.74 14.28 6.84
CA GLY A 315 -4.02 14.14 6.14
C GLY A 315 -5.21 14.41 7.06
N ASN A 316 -5.23 13.80 8.24
CA ASN A 316 -6.27 14.04 9.23
C ASN A 316 -6.31 15.51 9.66
N LYS A 317 -5.14 16.11 9.89
CA LYS A 317 -5.03 17.53 10.23
C LYS A 317 -5.52 18.41 9.08
N ALA A 318 -5.16 18.12 7.84
CA ALA A 318 -5.55 18.90 6.67
C ALA A 318 -7.07 18.94 6.48
N ILE A 319 -7.77 17.82 6.72
CA ILE A 319 -9.25 17.77 6.69
C ILE A 319 -9.82 18.67 7.79
N THR A 320 -9.33 18.54 9.02
CA THR A 320 -9.79 19.36 10.16
C THR A 320 -9.53 20.85 9.91
N ASP A 321 -8.38 21.22 9.37
CA ASP A 321 -8.03 22.59 9.01
C ASP A 321 -8.98 23.12 7.91
N ALA A 322 -9.30 22.31 6.89
CA ALA A 322 -10.22 22.67 5.83
C ALA A 322 -11.66 22.90 6.35
N ILE A 323 -12.15 22.04 7.24
CA ILE A 323 -13.45 22.22 7.91
C ILE A 323 -13.42 23.49 8.74
N THR A 324 -12.37 23.75 9.52
CA THR A 324 -12.21 24.96 10.30
C THR A 324 -12.25 26.22 9.42
N ALA A 325 -11.58 26.17 8.27
CA ALA A 325 -11.59 27.28 7.30
C ALA A 325 -12.99 27.52 6.71
N ALA A 326 -13.77 26.46 6.45
CA ALA A 326 -15.15 26.60 5.99
C ALA A 326 -16.03 27.31 7.06
N TYR A 327 -15.85 26.97 8.33
CA TYR A 327 -16.56 27.65 9.43
C TYR A 327 -16.07 29.08 9.67
N ALA A 328 -14.81 29.38 9.42
CA ALA A 328 -14.30 30.75 9.50
C ALA A 328 -15.02 31.68 8.50
N SER A 329 -15.52 31.16 7.37
CA SER A 329 -16.33 31.92 6.44
C SER A 329 -17.71 32.32 7.01
N CYS A 330 -18.26 31.51 7.92
CA CYS A 330 -19.48 31.86 8.63
C CYS A 330 -19.27 33.07 9.53
N GLN A 331 -18.13 33.12 10.24
CA GLN A 331 -17.78 34.22 11.14
C GLN A 331 -17.63 35.58 10.43
N ALA A 332 -17.30 35.55 9.14
CA ALA A 332 -17.20 36.77 8.32
C ALA A 332 -18.58 37.30 7.86
N SER A 333 -19.67 36.59 8.14
CA SER A 333 -21.02 36.93 7.71
C SER A 333 -21.91 37.29 8.90
N HIS A 334 -22.88 38.20 8.68
CA HIS A 334 -23.92 38.48 9.63
C HIS A 334 -25.29 37.92 9.20
N LEU A 335 -25.32 37.18 8.13
CA LEU A 335 -26.55 36.58 7.60
C LEU A 335 -26.94 35.33 8.37
N MET A 336 -28.24 35.02 8.45
CA MET A 336 -28.76 33.76 8.97
C MET A 336 -28.34 32.57 8.09
N ALA A 337 -28.20 32.80 6.78
CA ALA A 337 -27.68 31.86 5.81
C ALA A 337 -26.44 32.43 5.12
N PRO A 338 -25.23 32.27 5.71
CA PRO A 338 -24.00 32.71 5.08
C PRO A 338 -23.78 32.04 3.73
N PRO A 339 -23.10 32.73 2.78
CA PRO A 339 -22.78 32.08 1.49
C PRO A 339 -21.74 30.96 1.65
N PRO A 340 -21.66 30.02 0.69
CA PRO A 340 -20.59 29.03 0.67
C PRO A 340 -19.20 29.68 0.76
N PRO A 341 -18.23 29.03 1.41
CA PRO A 341 -18.20 27.66 1.88
C PRO A 341 -18.77 27.39 3.29
N CYS A 342 -19.49 28.39 3.94
CA CYS A 342 -20.10 28.13 5.24
C CYS A 342 -21.10 26.97 5.15
N PRO A 343 -20.93 25.90 5.97
CA PRO A 343 -21.78 24.70 5.84
C PRO A 343 -23.07 24.77 6.65
N VAL A 344 -23.35 25.87 7.35
CA VAL A 344 -24.46 25.98 8.28
C VAL A 344 -25.33 27.20 8.03
N SER A 345 -26.61 27.11 8.43
CA SER A 345 -27.54 28.23 8.42
C SER A 345 -28.39 28.20 9.70
N LEU A 346 -28.78 29.39 10.17
CA LEU A 346 -29.74 29.58 11.26
C LEU A 346 -31.14 29.70 10.64
N ARG A 347 -32.11 28.95 11.16
CA ARG A 347 -33.49 29.03 10.76
C ARG A 347 -34.31 29.32 12.01
N ASP A 348 -34.47 30.59 12.31
CA ASP A 348 -35.23 31.06 13.47
C ASP A 348 -36.01 32.33 13.10
N SER A 349 -37.33 32.28 13.20
CA SER A 349 -38.24 33.42 12.87
C SER A 349 -38.10 34.57 13.83
N ASP A 350 -37.55 34.35 15.02
CA ASP A 350 -37.42 35.34 16.07
C ASP A 350 -36.10 36.09 16.00
N VAL A 351 -35.26 35.79 15.00
CA VAL A 351 -33.96 36.44 14.74
C VAL A 351 -34.10 37.45 13.60
N VAL A 352 -33.47 38.63 13.77
CA VAL A 352 -33.38 39.66 12.75
C VAL A 352 -32.24 39.36 11.77
N GLU A 353 -32.59 39.21 10.49
CA GLU A 353 -31.58 39.01 9.41
C GLU A 353 -30.53 40.11 9.40
N GLY A 354 -29.28 39.72 9.15
CA GLY A 354 -28.15 40.66 9.09
C GLY A 354 -27.57 41.05 10.46
N THR A 355 -28.03 40.43 11.56
CA THR A 355 -27.53 40.70 12.92
C THR A 355 -26.82 39.53 13.56
N VAL A 356 -26.67 38.39 12.84
CA VAL A 356 -26.08 37.19 13.38
C VAL A 356 -24.57 37.34 13.51
N ASN A 357 -24.04 36.97 14.67
CA ASN A 357 -22.60 36.82 14.88
C ASN A 357 -22.30 35.34 15.16
N TRP A 358 -21.59 34.73 14.25
CA TRP A 358 -21.17 33.35 14.34
C TRP A 358 -19.88 33.24 15.16
N GLY A 359 -19.90 32.51 16.26
CA GLY A 359 -18.72 32.23 17.06
C GLY A 359 -17.79 31.17 16.43
N PRO A 360 -16.68 30.86 17.06
CA PRO A 360 -15.80 29.76 16.62
C PRO A 360 -16.51 28.42 16.72
N ALA A 361 -16.26 27.54 15.75
CA ALA A 361 -16.78 26.20 15.74
C ALA A 361 -15.91 25.26 16.60
N ASP A 362 -16.54 24.50 17.48
CA ASP A 362 -15.90 23.36 18.16
C ASP A 362 -16.13 22.10 17.32
N LEU A 363 -15.05 21.56 16.77
CA LEU A 363 -15.02 20.36 15.92
C LEU A 363 -14.64 19.08 16.68
N SER A 364 -14.59 19.11 18.01
CA SER A 364 -14.11 17.99 18.84
C SER A 364 -14.89 16.70 18.65
N GLN A 365 -16.15 16.78 18.22
CA GLN A 365 -17.02 15.64 17.94
C GLN A 365 -17.03 15.21 16.46
N VAL A 366 -16.33 15.92 15.59
CA VAL A 366 -16.20 15.54 14.18
C VAL A 366 -15.17 14.43 14.06
N LYS A 367 -15.56 13.34 13.39
CA LYS A 367 -14.71 12.19 13.15
C LYS A 367 -14.47 12.03 11.66
N ILE A 368 -13.23 11.72 11.33
CA ILE A 368 -12.83 11.31 9.99
C ILE A 368 -12.90 9.78 9.96
N SER A 369 -13.57 9.22 8.97
CA SER A 369 -13.80 7.78 8.81
C SER A 369 -13.72 7.39 7.34
N ASN A 370 -13.54 6.08 7.07
CA ASN A 370 -13.66 5.51 5.73
C ASN A 370 -12.90 6.26 4.63
N PHE A 371 -11.57 6.19 4.68
CA PHE A 371 -10.74 6.61 3.55
C PHE A 371 -10.86 5.60 2.41
N SER A 372 -11.18 6.08 1.20
CA SER A 372 -11.21 5.31 -0.03
C SER A 372 -9.89 5.44 -0.78
N GLU A 373 -9.14 4.35 -0.87
CA GLU A 373 -7.90 4.32 -1.67
C GLU A 373 -8.17 4.42 -3.18
N TYR A 374 -9.40 4.12 -3.62
CA TYR A 374 -9.78 4.12 -5.03
C TYR A 374 -10.09 5.51 -5.57
N SER A 375 -10.61 6.42 -4.75
CA SER A 375 -11.01 7.79 -5.14
C SER A 375 -10.26 8.87 -4.37
N LEU A 376 -9.33 8.53 -3.47
CA LEU A 376 -8.65 9.45 -2.56
C LEU A 376 -9.63 10.33 -1.76
N GLU A 377 -10.78 9.80 -1.38
CA GLU A 377 -11.78 10.52 -0.60
C GLU A 377 -11.83 10.01 0.83
N ALA A 378 -12.00 10.92 1.77
CA ALA A 378 -12.24 10.61 3.18
C ALA A 378 -13.60 11.13 3.61
N LEU A 379 -14.37 10.31 4.32
CA LEU A 379 -15.63 10.74 4.92
C LEU A 379 -15.36 11.42 6.26
N PHE A 380 -16.09 12.51 6.53
CA PHE A 380 -16.14 13.12 7.84
C PHE A 380 -17.58 13.30 8.28
N SER A 381 -17.84 13.19 9.59
CA SER A 381 -19.15 13.47 10.16
C SER A 381 -19.06 13.73 11.66
N GLY A 382 -20.00 14.45 12.18
CA GLY A 382 -20.11 14.71 13.61
C GLY A 382 -20.94 15.94 13.96
N GLU A 383 -21.15 16.16 15.25
CA GLU A 383 -21.75 17.39 15.75
C GLU A 383 -20.70 18.48 15.85
N VAL A 384 -21.09 19.70 15.46
CA VAL A 384 -20.29 20.91 15.59
C VAL A 384 -21.02 21.87 16.52
N THR A 385 -20.35 22.39 17.54
CA THR A 385 -20.95 23.38 18.44
C THR A 385 -20.46 24.78 18.09
N ILE A 386 -21.40 25.71 17.86
CA ILE A 386 -21.10 27.11 17.53
C ILE A 386 -21.93 27.99 18.47
N GLN A 387 -21.30 28.93 19.15
CA GLN A 387 -22.03 29.97 19.88
C GLN A 387 -22.51 31.03 18.90
N VAL A 388 -23.81 31.28 18.89
CA VAL A 388 -24.42 32.27 17.99
C VAL A 388 -25.06 33.39 18.83
N THR A 389 -24.84 34.63 18.41
CA THR A 389 -25.52 35.79 18.99
C THR A 389 -26.24 36.57 17.88
N ALA A 390 -27.46 37.05 18.15
CA ALA A 390 -28.22 37.83 17.17
C ALA A 390 -29.21 38.74 17.88
N LYS A 391 -29.79 39.72 17.15
CA LYS A 391 -30.92 40.51 17.62
C LYS A 391 -32.24 39.79 17.44
N GLY A 392 -33.07 39.74 18.47
CA GLY A 392 -34.44 39.22 18.39
C GLY A 392 -35.40 40.24 17.76
N THR A 393 -36.43 39.75 17.06
CA THR A 393 -37.52 40.58 16.48
C THR A 393 -38.32 41.31 17.52
N GLY A 394 -38.39 40.80 18.76
CA GLY A 394 -39.00 41.47 19.92
C GLY A 394 -38.10 42.49 20.61
N GLY A 395 -36.88 42.76 20.10
CA GLY A 395 -35.84 43.55 20.73
C GLY A 395 -35.03 42.74 21.76
N GLY A 396 -33.78 43.15 21.96
CA GLY A 396 -32.84 42.42 22.84
C GLY A 396 -31.92 41.44 22.10
N ASP A 397 -30.87 41.02 22.80
CA ASP A 397 -29.88 40.07 22.26
C ASP A 397 -30.33 38.65 22.60
N GLN A 398 -30.26 37.76 21.63
CA GLN A 398 -30.38 36.33 21.78
C GLN A 398 -28.99 35.70 21.69
N VAL A 399 -28.71 34.77 22.59
CA VAL A 399 -27.43 34.04 22.65
C VAL A 399 -27.72 32.57 22.90
N GLY A 400 -27.16 31.69 22.09
CA GLY A 400 -27.34 30.25 22.29
C GLY A 400 -26.35 29.40 21.48
N PRO A 401 -26.14 28.16 21.86
CA PRO A 401 -25.40 27.22 21.07
C PRO A 401 -26.27 26.70 19.90
N LEU A 402 -25.64 26.62 18.73
CA LEU A 402 -26.15 25.88 17.58
C LEU A 402 -25.32 24.61 17.45
N THR A 403 -25.94 23.43 17.40
CA THR A 403 -25.28 22.14 17.32
C THR A 403 -25.69 21.37 16.07
N PRO A 404 -25.32 21.83 14.87
CA PRO A 404 -25.59 21.09 13.64
C PRO A 404 -24.81 19.80 13.59
N TYR A 405 -25.43 18.77 13.07
CA TYR A 405 -24.70 17.58 12.60
C TYR A 405 -24.24 17.83 11.17
N ILE A 406 -22.94 17.65 10.91
CA ILE A 406 -22.37 17.76 9.59
C ILE A 406 -21.93 16.40 9.08
N SER A 407 -21.94 16.24 7.78
CA SER A 407 -21.33 15.12 7.06
C SER A 407 -20.80 15.62 5.72
N GLY A 408 -19.86 14.87 5.16
CA GLY A 408 -19.31 15.22 3.86
C GLY A 408 -18.12 14.38 3.48
N THR A 409 -17.56 14.72 2.34
CA THR A 409 -16.33 14.12 1.80
C THR A 409 -15.22 15.14 1.69
N ALA A 410 -13.98 14.68 1.86
CA ALA A 410 -12.76 15.44 1.63
C ALA A 410 -11.98 14.78 0.50
N ASP A 411 -11.79 15.47 -0.61
CA ASP A 411 -10.96 15.05 -1.74
C ASP A 411 -9.48 15.28 -1.40
N MET A 412 -8.80 14.19 -1.08
CA MET A 412 -7.40 14.16 -0.66
C MET A 412 -6.42 14.20 -1.85
N ALA A 413 -6.91 14.18 -3.09
CA ALA A 413 -6.08 14.43 -4.27
C ALA A 413 -5.67 15.91 -4.38
N LYS A 414 -6.35 16.80 -3.66
CA LYS A 414 -6.12 18.27 -3.67
C LYS A 414 -5.36 18.74 -2.45
N THR A 415 -4.59 19.81 -2.61
CA THR A 415 -3.84 20.45 -1.54
C THR A 415 -4.14 21.96 -1.53
N PRO A 416 -4.88 22.49 -0.53
CA PRO A 416 -5.54 21.76 0.56
C PRO A 416 -6.67 20.86 0.08
N PRO A 417 -7.15 19.90 0.91
CA PRO A 417 -8.29 19.06 0.56
C PRO A 417 -9.53 19.87 0.23
N ALA A 418 -10.24 19.47 -0.84
CA ALA A 418 -11.51 20.08 -1.16
C ALA A 418 -12.64 19.35 -0.41
N LEU A 419 -13.52 20.14 0.24
CA LEU A 419 -14.64 19.58 0.99
C LEU A 419 -15.93 19.65 0.16
N ASP A 420 -16.74 18.60 0.26
CA ASP A 420 -18.13 18.57 -0.18
C ASP A 420 -19.00 18.21 1.02
N PHE A 421 -19.82 19.16 1.46
CA PHE A 421 -20.76 18.98 2.58
C PHE A 421 -22.09 18.42 2.06
N SER A 422 -22.57 17.33 2.65
CA SER A 422 -23.82 16.62 2.30
C SER A 422 -24.97 16.95 3.24
#